data_e3a34bf152588a3f115b1bc95b568356
#
_entry.id   e3a34bf152588a3f115b1bc95b568356
#
_cell.length_a   1.000
_cell.length_b   1.000
_cell.length_c   1.000
_cell.angle_alpha   90.00
_cell.angle_beta   90.00
_cell.angle_gamma   90.00
#
_symmetry.space_group_name_H-M   'P 1'
#
loop_
_entity.id
_entity.type
_entity.pdbx_description
1 polymer ?
#
loop_
_entity_poly.entity_id
_entity_poly.type
_entity_poly.pdbx_seq_one_letter_code
_entity_poly.pdbx_strand_id
1 'polypeptide(L)'
;MYIVPNSTVYVLSGIPINKNYQHTIYFDDANAQYNYFKKHVKKTFTGVSYQREKRGWMRVECSADELYNCNYIMYQNTAYNNKWFYAFIDSVEFVNNFTCEVTFTLDVMQTWFFDYTLQACFVDREHVADDTIFTHTVPENIGYGEPIVNRVQWEDNVLFSPKGVIYTASEKSENIGDPTKIQTRAYGVPCNMYVGCSKQVQANNVVTGVDNLGVMADLNYYLSAGKQSALQSVYTLPVFMCDPDYTLSIHGGTPPQEPAELGIHVLRNTDDINGYKPRNKKLFCYPYNFLRLSNQSGSVQDYRFEDFQQSDADKLTNSVTFKAYGTGFNNPQVVVVPQKYKFKDEFMDEAVTISGYPMLPFLGDALAAYLALNSNTLVFQRSTPIYNAVRGAVGGVTNAAAGIATGNIELALSGAASVLGTGVTTTIDSMQIEAEQLAKQADLAEVPDTAYGLSNATSVTAATDNLRPTFYSMCCKAEYAKIIDGYFDRWGYKCNEVKIPNRNVRPHWTYTRTNACTINANCPGDDEEMICKIYDNGITFWKNGDEVGNYTLDNSI
;
A
#
# COMPACT_ATOMS: atom_id res chain seq x y z
N MET A 1 -66.03 -17.37 -3.37
CA MET A 1 -66.35 -17.10 -4.81
C MET A 1 -66.17 -18.44 -5.54
N TYR A 2 -67.17 -18.88 -6.30
CA TYR A 2 -67.03 -20.09 -7.12
C TYR A 2 -66.14 -19.81 -8.33
N ILE A 3 -65.06 -20.59 -8.50
CA ILE A 3 -64.16 -20.48 -9.65
C ILE A 3 -64.58 -21.50 -10.67
N VAL A 4 -64.91 -21.05 -11.86
CA VAL A 4 -65.35 -21.92 -12.95
C VAL A 4 -64.20 -22.82 -13.36
N PRO A 5 -64.42 -24.13 -13.61
CA PRO A 5 -63.39 -25.07 -14.02
C PRO A 5 -63.03 -24.86 -15.50
N ASN A 6 -62.28 -23.81 -15.78
CA ASN A 6 -61.80 -23.45 -17.12
C ASN A 6 -60.33 -23.08 -17.15
N SER A 7 -59.56 -23.65 -16.22
CA SER A 7 -58.11 -23.44 -16.19
C SER A 7 -57.43 -24.16 -17.35
N THR A 8 -56.48 -23.49 -17.97
CA THR A 8 -55.48 -24.10 -18.85
C THR A 8 -54.23 -24.36 -18.06
N VAL A 9 -53.75 -25.59 -18.12
CA VAL A 9 -52.59 -26.06 -17.38
C VAL A 9 -51.56 -26.66 -18.34
N TYR A 10 -50.32 -26.20 -18.26
CA TYR A 10 -49.18 -26.76 -18.95
C TYR A 10 -48.28 -27.44 -17.96
N VAL A 11 -47.95 -28.70 -18.20
CA VAL A 11 -46.97 -29.48 -17.41
C VAL A 11 -45.67 -29.54 -18.17
N LEU A 12 -44.59 -29.12 -17.51
CA LEU A 12 -43.29 -28.89 -18.10
C LEU A 12 -42.24 -29.85 -17.53
N SER A 13 -41.23 -30.13 -18.36
CA SER A 13 -40.09 -30.94 -17.98
C SER A 13 -38.77 -30.22 -18.22
N GLY A 14 -37.76 -30.53 -17.40
CA GLY A 14 -36.41 -29.99 -17.58
C GLY A 14 -36.24 -28.52 -17.21
N ILE A 15 -37.08 -27.97 -16.33
CA ILE A 15 -36.89 -26.61 -15.79
C ILE A 15 -35.78 -26.65 -14.75
N PRO A 16 -34.71 -25.84 -14.87
CA PRO A 16 -33.49 -25.97 -14.06
C PRO A 16 -33.55 -25.26 -12.71
N ILE A 17 -34.70 -24.75 -12.31
CA ILE A 17 -34.92 -24.09 -11.01
C ILE A 17 -35.74 -24.96 -10.07
N ASN A 18 -35.62 -24.74 -8.77
CA ASN A 18 -36.30 -25.52 -7.77
C ASN A 18 -36.74 -24.68 -6.54
N LYS A 19 -37.53 -25.26 -5.65
CA LYS A 19 -38.13 -24.61 -4.50
C LYS A 19 -37.17 -24.16 -3.39
N ASN A 20 -35.85 -24.45 -3.50
CA ASN A 20 -34.87 -23.90 -2.57
C ASN A 20 -34.49 -22.46 -2.87
N TYR A 21 -34.88 -21.94 -4.04
CA TYR A 21 -34.67 -20.58 -4.51
C TYR A 21 -33.20 -20.11 -4.50
N GLN A 22 -32.24 -21.01 -4.57
CA GLN A 22 -30.85 -20.62 -4.79
C GLN A 22 -30.65 -19.99 -6.17
N HIS A 23 -31.45 -20.43 -7.14
CA HIS A 23 -31.42 -19.97 -8.52
C HIS A 23 -32.83 -19.60 -9.00
N THR A 24 -32.90 -18.56 -9.80
CA THR A 24 -34.10 -18.21 -10.58
C THR A 24 -33.67 -17.66 -11.94
N ILE A 25 -34.63 -17.54 -12.88
CA ILE A 25 -34.37 -16.98 -14.21
C ILE A 25 -34.89 -15.55 -14.25
N TYR A 26 -34.07 -14.64 -14.75
CA TYR A 26 -34.44 -13.26 -15.00
C TYR A 26 -35.06 -13.13 -16.40
N PHE A 27 -36.15 -12.42 -16.51
CA PHE A 27 -36.79 -12.12 -17.78
C PHE A 27 -37.01 -10.60 -17.91
N ASP A 28 -36.84 -10.08 -19.12
CA ASP A 28 -37.03 -8.66 -19.39
C ASP A 28 -38.52 -8.28 -19.42
N ASP A 29 -39.35 -9.22 -19.91
CA ASP A 29 -40.82 -9.03 -19.98
C ASP A 29 -41.58 -10.36 -19.81
N ALA A 30 -42.89 -10.25 -19.57
CA ALA A 30 -43.80 -11.38 -19.38
C ALA A 30 -43.93 -12.28 -20.62
N ASN A 31 -43.72 -11.74 -21.83
CA ASN A 31 -43.76 -12.55 -23.05
C ASN A 31 -42.51 -13.42 -23.19
N ALA A 32 -41.34 -12.88 -22.85
CA ALA A 32 -40.08 -13.62 -22.81
C ALA A 32 -40.20 -14.77 -21.80
N GLN A 33 -40.74 -14.51 -20.61
CA GLN A 33 -41.00 -15.52 -19.58
C GLN A 33 -41.92 -16.63 -20.10
N TYR A 34 -43.12 -16.24 -20.63
CA TYR A 34 -44.06 -17.21 -21.17
C TYR A 34 -43.45 -18.06 -22.28
N ASN A 35 -42.75 -17.45 -23.24
CA ASN A 35 -42.12 -18.15 -24.36
C ASN A 35 -41.06 -19.13 -23.93
N TYR A 36 -40.27 -18.80 -22.91
CA TYR A 36 -39.28 -19.73 -22.34
C TYR A 36 -39.97 -20.97 -21.78
N PHE A 37 -40.93 -20.79 -20.85
CA PHE A 37 -41.62 -21.93 -20.23
C PHE A 37 -42.41 -22.74 -21.25
N LYS A 38 -43.04 -22.09 -22.24
CA LYS A 38 -43.79 -22.77 -23.29
C LYS A 38 -42.99 -23.75 -24.12
N LYS A 39 -41.69 -23.51 -24.32
CA LYS A 39 -40.79 -24.43 -25.03
C LYS A 39 -40.61 -25.78 -24.30
N HIS A 40 -40.80 -25.79 -23.00
CA HIS A 40 -40.60 -26.96 -22.12
C HIS A 40 -41.90 -27.73 -21.86
N VAL A 41 -43.02 -27.35 -22.49
CA VAL A 41 -44.33 -28.01 -22.30
C VAL A 41 -44.31 -29.41 -22.82
N LYS A 42 -44.61 -30.37 -21.95
CA LYS A 42 -44.75 -31.79 -22.27
C LYS A 42 -46.22 -32.18 -22.45
N LYS A 43 -47.11 -31.67 -21.64
CA LYS A 43 -48.54 -31.95 -21.67
C LYS A 43 -49.39 -30.73 -21.43
N THR A 44 -50.56 -30.64 -22.07
CA THR A 44 -51.50 -29.53 -21.91
C THR A 44 -52.85 -30.08 -21.48
N PHE A 45 -53.45 -29.46 -20.48
CA PHE A 45 -54.81 -29.76 -20.03
C PHE A 45 -55.64 -28.49 -20.08
N THR A 46 -56.88 -28.61 -20.56
CA THR A 46 -57.85 -27.50 -20.65
C THR A 46 -59.12 -27.85 -19.89
N GLY A 47 -59.82 -26.84 -19.35
CA GLY A 47 -61.07 -27.04 -18.59
C GLY A 47 -60.85 -27.75 -17.24
N VAL A 48 -59.64 -27.66 -16.69
CA VAL A 48 -59.32 -28.28 -15.40
C VAL A 48 -59.88 -27.44 -14.26
N SER A 49 -60.44 -28.09 -13.24
CA SER A 49 -60.87 -27.44 -12.03
C SER A 49 -59.70 -27.22 -11.09
N TYR A 50 -59.48 -25.98 -10.71
CA TYR A 50 -58.52 -25.61 -9.65
C TYR A 50 -59.30 -25.46 -8.33
N GLN A 51 -59.05 -26.38 -7.38
CA GLN A 51 -59.67 -26.32 -6.07
C GLN A 51 -58.84 -25.52 -5.09
N ARG A 52 -59.33 -24.37 -4.64
CA ARG A 52 -58.65 -23.45 -3.74
C ARG A 52 -58.49 -23.96 -2.29
N GLU A 53 -59.34 -24.96 -1.90
CA GLU A 53 -59.30 -25.55 -0.54
C GLU A 53 -58.05 -26.40 -0.27
N LYS A 54 -57.46 -27.00 -1.32
CA LYS A 54 -56.15 -27.61 -1.27
C LYS A 54 -55.22 -26.85 -2.23
N ARG A 55 -54.58 -25.81 -1.73
CA ARG A 55 -53.55 -25.11 -2.52
C ARG A 55 -52.53 -26.14 -3.04
N GLY A 56 -52.21 -26.08 -4.31
CA GLY A 56 -51.19 -26.91 -4.90
C GLY A 56 -51.60 -28.35 -5.15
N TRP A 57 -52.87 -28.62 -5.44
CA TRP A 57 -53.33 -29.95 -5.78
C TRP A 57 -54.28 -29.91 -6.98
N MET A 58 -54.11 -30.84 -7.90
CA MET A 58 -55.05 -31.07 -9.01
C MET A 58 -55.06 -32.53 -9.44
N ARG A 59 -56.20 -32.95 -10.00
CA ARG A 59 -56.35 -34.25 -10.64
C ARG A 59 -56.44 -34.04 -12.15
N VAL A 60 -55.63 -34.82 -12.90
CA VAL A 60 -55.56 -34.68 -14.36
C VAL A 60 -55.77 -36.03 -15.03
N GLU A 61 -56.36 -35.99 -16.23
CA GLU A 61 -56.61 -37.17 -17.06
C GLU A 61 -55.33 -37.54 -17.85
N CYS A 62 -54.42 -38.25 -17.17
CA CYS A 62 -53.14 -38.67 -17.71
C CYS A 62 -52.56 -39.79 -16.86
N SER A 63 -51.82 -40.71 -17.47
CA SER A 63 -51.05 -41.70 -16.71
C SER A 63 -49.93 -40.99 -15.92
N ALA A 64 -49.66 -41.47 -14.68
CA ALA A 64 -48.55 -40.95 -13.88
C ALA A 64 -47.19 -41.13 -14.58
N ASP A 65 -47.00 -42.19 -15.35
CA ASP A 65 -45.78 -42.46 -16.12
C ASP A 65 -45.46 -41.40 -17.16
N GLU A 66 -46.51 -40.78 -17.76
CA GLU A 66 -46.31 -39.70 -18.73
C GLU A 66 -45.76 -38.42 -18.11
N LEU A 67 -46.06 -38.20 -16.83
CA LEU A 67 -45.64 -37.00 -16.08
C LEU A 67 -44.42 -37.24 -15.19
N TYR A 68 -43.87 -38.44 -15.15
CA TYR A 68 -42.79 -38.81 -14.23
C TYR A 68 -41.56 -37.87 -14.29
N ASN A 69 -41.19 -37.41 -15.48
CA ASN A 69 -40.04 -36.53 -15.71
C ASN A 69 -40.44 -35.02 -15.70
N CYS A 70 -41.63 -34.70 -15.30
CA CYS A 70 -42.09 -33.30 -15.20
C CYS A 70 -41.76 -32.76 -13.81
N ASN A 71 -41.25 -31.55 -13.78
CA ASN A 71 -40.81 -30.90 -12.53
C ASN A 71 -41.45 -29.52 -12.32
N TYR A 72 -42.21 -29.03 -13.33
CA TYR A 72 -42.74 -27.69 -13.25
C TYR A 72 -44.10 -27.61 -13.93
N ILE A 73 -44.91 -26.62 -13.53
CA ILE A 73 -46.24 -26.41 -14.05
C ILE A 73 -46.51 -24.93 -14.24
N MET A 74 -47.21 -24.56 -15.27
CA MET A 74 -47.78 -23.22 -15.38
C MET A 74 -49.27 -23.30 -15.71
N TYR A 75 -50.04 -22.44 -15.11
CA TYR A 75 -51.51 -22.47 -15.29
C TYR A 75 -52.10 -21.08 -15.29
N GLN A 76 -53.23 -20.92 -15.98
CA GLN A 76 -54.02 -19.70 -16.02
C GLN A 76 -55.52 -20.00 -15.90
N ASN A 77 -56.29 -19.01 -15.40
CA ASN A 77 -57.71 -19.08 -15.34
C ASN A 77 -58.33 -17.71 -15.65
N THR A 78 -59.44 -17.68 -16.39
CA THR A 78 -60.14 -16.42 -16.75
C THR A 78 -60.61 -15.63 -15.53
N ALA A 79 -60.87 -16.29 -14.40
CA ALA A 79 -61.22 -15.64 -13.14
C ALA A 79 -60.10 -14.77 -12.57
N TYR A 80 -58.86 -14.96 -13.02
CA TYR A 80 -57.67 -14.21 -12.64
C TYR A 80 -57.08 -13.41 -13.83
N ASN A 81 -57.91 -12.88 -14.70
CA ASN A 81 -57.51 -12.09 -15.87
C ASN A 81 -56.52 -12.82 -16.80
N ASN A 82 -56.56 -14.16 -16.86
CA ASN A 82 -55.63 -14.99 -17.62
C ASN A 82 -54.17 -14.79 -17.23
N LYS A 83 -53.90 -14.34 -16.02
CA LYS A 83 -52.52 -14.31 -15.50
C LYS A 83 -51.96 -15.72 -15.42
N TRP A 84 -50.70 -15.91 -15.86
CA TRP A 84 -49.97 -17.16 -15.69
C TRP A 84 -49.41 -17.26 -14.26
N PHE A 85 -49.70 -18.39 -13.63
CA PHE A 85 -49.11 -18.80 -12.37
C PHE A 85 -48.10 -19.90 -12.64
N TYR A 86 -46.99 -19.88 -11.95
CA TYR A 86 -45.88 -20.81 -12.08
C TYR A 86 -45.69 -21.59 -10.77
N ALA A 87 -45.42 -22.91 -10.88
CA ALA A 87 -45.31 -23.74 -9.67
C ALA A 87 -44.36 -24.92 -9.90
N PHE A 88 -43.71 -25.36 -8.82
CA PHE A 88 -42.90 -26.58 -8.78
C PHE A 88 -43.81 -27.79 -8.54
N ILE A 89 -43.60 -28.89 -9.28
CA ILE A 89 -44.27 -30.17 -8.99
C ILE A 89 -43.58 -30.82 -7.79
N ASP A 90 -44.35 -31.12 -6.75
CA ASP A 90 -43.86 -31.79 -5.55
C ASP A 90 -43.99 -33.32 -5.68
N SER A 91 -45.15 -33.82 -6.15
CA SER A 91 -45.36 -35.23 -6.39
C SER A 91 -46.36 -35.46 -7.52
N VAL A 92 -46.26 -36.61 -8.16
CA VAL A 92 -47.23 -37.16 -9.09
C VAL A 92 -47.67 -38.52 -8.55
N GLU A 93 -48.95 -38.59 -8.11
CA GLU A 93 -49.49 -39.81 -7.48
C GLU A 93 -50.41 -40.55 -8.46
N PHE A 94 -50.22 -41.86 -8.53
CA PHE A 94 -51.05 -42.72 -9.36
C PHE A 94 -52.41 -42.90 -8.74
N VAL A 95 -53.48 -42.64 -9.48
CA VAL A 95 -54.86 -42.93 -9.10
C VAL A 95 -55.36 -44.17 -9.84
N ASN A 96 -55.23 -44.15 -11.16
CA ASN A 96 -55.52 -45.29 -12.05
C ASN A 96 -54.76 -45.07 -13.39
N ASN A 97 -54.93 -46.02 -14.35
CA ASN A 97 -54.19 -45.99 -15.63
C ASN A 97 -54.45 -44.72 -16.48
N PHE A 98 -55.51 -43.95 -16.20
CA PHE A 98 -55.93 -42.80 -16.99
C PHE A 98 -55.96 -41.52 -16.16
N THR A 99 -55.62 -41.59 -14.86
CA THR A 99 -55.76 -40.41 -13.97
C THR A 99 -54.64 -40.41 -12.94
N CYS A 100 -54.03 -39.26 -12.76
CA CYS A 100 -53.08 -39.04 -11.68
C CYS A 100 -53.39 -37.72 -10.91
N GLU A 101 -52.85 -37.66 -9.70
CA GLU A 101 -52.89 -36.47 -8.89
C GLU A 101 -51.52 -35.82 -8.89
N VAL A 102 -51.51 -34.48 -9.09
CA VAL A 102 -50.29 -33.69 -9.10
C VAL A 102 -50.36 -32.70 -7.93
N THR A 103 -49.42 -32.79 -7.03
CA THR A 103 -49.24 -31.79 -5.99
C THR A 103 -48.16 -30.82 -6.41
N PHE A 104 -48.31 -29.55 -6.10
CA PHE A 104 -47.37 -28.52 -6.52
C PHE A 104 -47.34 -27.36 -5.54
N THR A 105 -46.19 -26.69 -5.45
CA THR A 105 -45.95 -25.48 -4.64
C THR A 105 -45.76 -24.30 -5.58
N LEU A 106 -46.46 -23.19 -5.32
CA LEU A 106 -46.33 -21.97 -6.12
C LEU A 106 -44.90 -21.45 -6.13
N ASP A 107 -44.36 -21.17 -7.31
CA ASP A 107 -43.13 -20.41 -7.48
C ASP A 107 -43.48 -18.92 -7.37
N VAL A 108 -43.24 -18.36 -6.18
CA VAL A 108 -43.55 -16.96 -5.90
C VAL A 108 -42.67 -15.99 -6.71
N MET A 109 -41.41 -16.41 -6.96
CA MET A 109 -40.47 -15.57 -7.70
C MET A 109 -40.87 -15.41 -9.17
N GLN A 110 -41.27 -16.49 -9.85
CA GLN A 110 -41.67 -16.45 -11.24
C GLN A 110 -43.10 -15.95 -11.40
N THR A 111 -44.00 -16.27 -10.48
CA THR A 111 -45.41 -15.87 -10.54
C THR A 111 -45.59 -14.35 -10.39
N TRP A 112 -44.84 -13.76 -9.47
CA TRP A 112 -44.97 -12.31 -9.16
C TRP A 112 -43.82 -11.47 -9.72
N PHE A 113 -42.98 -12.02 -10.58
CA PHE A 113 -41.74 -11.40 -11.07
C PHE A 113 -41.90 -9.96 -11.59
N PHE A 114 -43.07 -9.68 -12.22
CA PHE A 114 -43.42 -8.37 -12.79
C PHE A 114 -44.40 -7.57 -11.93
N ASP A 115 -44.87 -8.11 -10.80
CA ASP A 115 -45.89 -7.48 -9.95
C ASP A 115 -45.31 -6.89 -8.66
N TYR A 116 -43.97 -6.88 -8.51
CA TYR A 116 -43.32 -6.22 -7.39
C TYR A 116 -42.15 -5.38 -7.85
N THR A 117 -41.81 -4.37 -7.04
CA THR A 117 -40.63 -3.55 -7.17
C THR A 117 -39.84 -3.56 -5.86
N LEU A 118 -38.52 -3.75 -5.96
CA LEU A 118 -37.63 -3.66 -4.80
C LEU A 118 -37.54 -2.22 -4.32
N GLN A 119 -37.59 -2.04 -3.01
CA GLN A 119 -37.33 -0.78 -2.35
C GLN A 119 -35.89 -0.76 -1.82
N ALA A 120 -35.39 0.43 -1.43
CA ALA A 120 -34.10 0.53 -0.79
C ALA A 120 -34.12 -0.23 0.53
N CYS A 121 -33.22 -1.19 0.66
CA CYS A 121 -33.01 -2.01 1.87
C CYS A 121 -31.51 -2.21 2.11
N PHE A 122 -31.15 -2.80 3.22
CA PHE A 122 -29.77 -3.12 3.51
C PHE A 122 -29.31 -4.29 2.63
N VAL A 123 -28.38 -4.00 1.70
CA VAL A 123 -27.74 -5.00 0.83
C VAL A 123 -26.45 -5.47 1.49
N ASP A 124 -26.44 -6.72 1.93
CA ASP A 124 -25.26 -7.33 2.53
C ASP A 124 -24.22 -7.67 1.45
N ARG A 125 -24.66 -8.32 0.35
CA ARG A 125 -23.80 -8.80 -0.71
C ARG A 125 -24.51 -8.85 -2.05
N GLU A 126 -23.84 -8.39 -3.12
CA GLU A 126 -24.39 -8.49 -4.48
C GLU A 126 -23.32 -8.37 -5.56
N HIS A 127 -23.68 -8.68 -6.79
CA HIS A 127 -22.91 -8.27 -7.96
C HIS A 127 -23.13 -6.79 -8.25
N VAL A 128 -22.04 -6.08 -8.50
CA VAL A 128 -22.05 -4.64 -8.79
C VAL A 128 -22.12 -4.37 -10.29
N ALA A 129 -22.70 -3.23 -10.65
CA ALA A 129 -22.83 -2.78 -12.04
C ALA A 129 -21.53 -2.14 -12.57
N ASP A 130 -20.68 -1.63 -11.68
CA ASP A 130 -19.39 -1.05 -12.01
C ASP A 130 -18.31 -1.75 -11.15
N ASP A 131 -17.29 -2.30 -11.81
CA ASP A 131 -16.18 -2.98 -11.17
C ASP A 131 -14.87 -2.21 -11.39
N THR A 132 -14.92 -0.88 -11.23
CA THR A 132 -13.73 -0.04 -11.27
C THR A 132 -12.77 -0.43 -10.14
N ILE A 133 -11.47 -0.53 -10.45
CA ILE A 133 -10.43 -0.89 -9.47
C ILE A 133 -10.44 0.11 -8.31
N PHE A 134 -10.34 -0.40 -7.08
CA PHE A 134 -10.32 0.36 -5.82
C PHE A 134 -11.63 1.02 -5.38
N THR A 135 -12.78 0.68 -5.97
CA THR A 135 -14.08 1.21 -5.55
C THR A 135 -14.76 0.36 -4.49
N HIS A 136 -14.58 -0.96 -4.54
CA HIS A 136 -15.27 -1.90 -3.63
C HIS A 136 -14.37 -2.33 -2.48
N THR A 137 -14.21 -1.45 -1.48
CA THR A 137 -13.20 -1.56 -0.42
C THR A 137 -13.68 -2.23 0.86
N VAL A 138 -14.97 -2.60 0.96
CA VAL A 138 -15.52 -3.25 2.16
C VAL A 138 -14.77 -4.57 2.42
N PRO A 139 -14.14 -4.76 3.59
CA PRO A 139 -13.36 -5.96 3.88
C PRO A 139 -14.22 -7.22 3.91
N GLU A 140 -13.64 -8.33 3.44
CA GLU A 140 -14.24 -9.66 3.42
C GLU A 140 -13.47 -10.59 4.35
N ASN A 141 -14.20 -11.41 5.10
CA ASN A 141 -13.59 -12.43 5.97
C ASN A 141 -13.29 -13.71 5.18
N ILE A 142 -12.50 -13.59 4.11
CA ILE A 142 -12.07 -14.71 3.28
C ILE A 142 -10.58 -14.93 3.53
N GLY A 143 -10.19 -16.16 3.85
CA GLY A 143 -8.78 -16.51 4.03
C GLY A 143 -8.00 -16.37 2.72
N TYR A 144 -6.91 -15.60 2.73
CA TYR A 144 -6.08 -15.32 1.56
C TYR A 144 -4.64 -15.87 1.69
N GLY A 145 -4.36 -16.61 2.78
CA GLY A 145 -3.04 -17.15 3.08
C GLY A 145 -2.04 -16.07 3.52
N GLU A 146 -0.76 -16.42 3.49
CA GLU A 146 0.31 -15.45 3.75
C GLU A 146 0.54 -14.58 2.51
N PRO A 147 0.62 -13.23 2.67
CA PRO A 147 0.95 -12.35 1.57
C PRO A 147 2.40 -12.57 1.13
N ILE A 148 2.60 -12.49 -0.18
CA ILE A 148 3.91 -12.61 -0.81
C ILE A 148 4.30 -11.30 -1.48
N VAL A 149 5.58 -11.12 -1.74
CA VAL A 149 6.10 -9.99 -2.51
C VAL A 149 5.87 -10.25 -4.00
N ASN A 150 5.10 -9.39 -4.65
CA ASN A 150 4.86 -9.44 -6.09
C ASN A 150 5.91 -8.60 -6.85
N ARG A 151 6.20 -7.40 -6.33
CA ARG A 151 7.18 -6.47 -6.91
C ARG A 151 7.94 -5.78 -5.80
N VAL A 152 9.21 -5.48 -6.06
CA VAL A 152 10.03 -4.61 -5.21
C VAL A 152 10.35 -3.35 -6.00
N GLN A 153 10.15 -2.19 -5.39
CA GLN A 153 10.56 -0.90 -5.92
C GLN A 153 11.37 -0.17 -4.84
N TRP A 154 12.45 0.44 -5.25
CA TRP A 154 13.28 1.30 -4.41
C TRP A 154 13.71 2.51 -5.21
N GLU A 155 13.98 3.60 -4.51
CA GLU A 155 14.59 4.77 -5.09
C GLU A 155 16.08 4.56 -5.38
N ASP A 156 16.63 5.41 -6.24
CA ASP A 156 18.04 5.33 -6.63
C ASP A 156 18.95 5.34 -5.38
N ASN A 157 19.87 4.38 -5.32
CA ASN A 157 20.85 4.28 -4.26
C ASN A 157 21.65 5.56 -4.06
N VAL A 158 21.93 6.31 -5.13
CA VAL A 158 22.73 7.52 -5.07
C VAL A 158 22.07 8.57 -4.17
N LEU A 159 20.76 8.78 -4.28
CA LEU A 159 20.05 9.82 -3.53
C LEU A 159 20.00 9.56 -2.02
N PHE A 160 19.85 8.31 -1.60
CA PHE A 160 19.78 7.93 -0.19
C PHE A 160 21.12 7.49 0.40
N SER A 161 22.17 7.37 -0.43
CA SER A 161 23.50 6.97 0.00
C SER A 161 24.09 7.94 1.02
N PRO A 162 24.71 7.47 2.13
CA PRO A 162 25.30 8.30 3.18
C PRO A 162 26.67 8.87 2.77
N LYS A 163 26.78 9.47 1.60
CA LYS A 163 28.03 10.01 1.03
C LYS A 163 28.23 11.50 1.29
N GLY A 164 27.16 12.24 1.64
CA GLY A 164 27.24 13.62 2.05
C GLY A 164 27.84 13.74 3.46
N VAL A 165 28.40 14.90 3.77
CA VAL A 165 28.94 15.24 5.08
C VAL A 165 28.34 16.57 5.52
N ILE A 166 27.93 16.65 6.78
CA ILE A 166 27.53 17.90 7.44
C ILE A 166 28.32 18.06 8.73
N TYR A 167 28.76 19.26 9.01
CA TYR A 167 29.32 19.62 10.30
C TYR A 167 28.63 20.83 10.92
N THR A 168 28.70 20.93 12.23
CA THR A 168 28.27 22.12 12.97
C THR A 168 29.41 22.63 13.84
N ALA A 169 29.59 23.95 13.90
CA ALA A 169 30.64 24.58 14.68
C ALA A 169 30.15 25.85 15.39
N SER A 170 30.75 26.18 16.53
CA SER A 170 30.47 27.41 17.27
C SER A 170 31.20 28.62 16.69
N GLU A 171 32.26 28.44 15.95
CA GLU A 171 33.08 29.48 15.31
C GLU A 171 33.11 29.32 13.78
N LYS A 172 33.35 30.44 13.08
CA LYS A 172 33.47 30.47 11.62
C LYS A 172 34.84 29.88 11.19
N SER A 173 34.84 29.11 10.11
CA SER A 173 36.03 28.77 9.37
C SER A 173 36.53 30.01 8.59
N GLU A 174 37.82 30.33 8.66
CA GLU A 174 38.37 31.52 7.98
C GLU A 174 39.07 31.19 6.66
N ASN A 175 39.23 29.91 6.32
CA ASN A 175 40.21 29.56 5.28
C ASN A 175 39.62 29.29 3.90
N ILE A 176 38.55 28.53 3.74
CA ILE A 176 38.12 28.11 2.40
C ILE A 176 36.62 28.00 2.29
N GLY A 177 35.93 27.60 3.33
CA GLY A 177 34.50 27.58 3.37
C GLY A 177 33.97 28.93 3.79
N ASP A 178 32.84 29.35 3.33
CA ASP A 178 32.05 30.40 3.96
C ASP A 178 30.84 29.75 4.65
N PRO A 179 31.07 29.02 5.77
CA PRO A 179 29.94 28.45 6.50
C PRO A 179 29.15 29.61 7.05
N THR A 180 28.00 29.84 6.45
CA THR A 180 27.13 30.90 6.89
C THR A 180 26.57 30.54 8.25
N LYS A 181 26.62 31.46 9.19
CA LYS A 181 25.97 31.25 10.47
C LYS A 181 24.46 31.17 10.24
N ILE A 182 23.90 30.01 10.47
CA ILE A 182 22.48 29.77 10.35
C ILE A 182 21.79 30.33 11.59
N GLN A 183 21.06 31.44 11.42
CA GLN A 183 20.36 32.14 12.52
C GLN A 183 18.88 31.77 12.62
N THR A 184 18.35 31.03 11.64
CA THR A 184 16.94 30.67 11.60
C THR A 184 16.75 29.15 11.68
N ARG A 185 16.94 28.46 10.58
CA ARG A 185 16.74 27.01 10.48
C ARG A 185 17.81 26.36 9.60
N ALA A 186 18.17 25.13 9.96
CA ALA A 186 18.87 24.20 9.07
C ALA A 186 18.05 22.91 9.02
N TYR A 187 17.63 22.48 7.83
CA TYR A 187 16.72 21.34 7.65
C TYR A 187 15.45 21.41 8.52
N GLY A 188 14.83 22.60 8.57
CA GLY A 188 13.64 22.85 9.36
C GLY A 188 13.88 23.02 10.87
N VAL A 189 15.05 22.71 11.40
CA VAL A 189 15.38 22.80 12.82
C VAL A 189 15.95 24.18 13.16
N PRO A 190 15.46 24.89 14.20
CA PRO A 190 16.04 26.13 14.66
C PRO A 190 17.51 25.95 15.05
N CYS A 191 18.38 26.83 14.54
CA CYS A 191 19.81 26.69 14.69
C CYS A 191 20.47 28.08 14.78
N ASN A 192 21.53 28.19 15.58
CA ASN A 192 22.35 29.38 15.69
C ASN A 192 23.84 29.00 15.75
N MET A 193 24.27 28.24 14.76
CA MET A 193 25.63 27.72 14.63
C MET A 193 26.14 27.91 13.20
N TYR A 194 27.45 27.78 13.01
CA TYR A 194 28.04 27.65 11.70
C TYR A 194 27.84 26.21 11.22
N VAL A 195 27.26 26.04 10.03
CA VAL A 195 26.94 24.74 9.46
C VAL A 195 27.52 24.69 8.04
N GLY A 196 28.27 23.68 7.74
CA GLY A 196 28.75 23.37 6.41
C GLY A 196 28.23 22.03 5.93
N CYS A 197 27.91 21.93 4.65
CA CYS A 197 27.32 20.75 4.03
C CYS A 197 28.03 20.44 2.70
N SER A 198 28.12 19.17 2.36
CA SER A 198 28.57 18.72 1.02
C SER A 198 27.65 19.22 -0.10
N LYS A 199 28.19 19.34 -1.30
CA LYS A 199 27.42 19.72 -2.50
C LYS A 199 27.05 18.51 -3.33
N GLN A 200 25.88 18.56 -3.96
CA GLN A 200 25.51 17.57 -4.97
C GLN A 200 26.35 17.75 -6.24
N VAL A 201 26.73 16.64 -6.84
CA VAL A 201 27.30 16.61 -8.18
C VAL A 201 26.25 16.07 -9.13
N GLN A 202 25.97 16.83 -10.19
CA GLN A 202 24.99 16.43 -11.21
C GLN A 202 25.62 16.38 -12.60
N ALA A 203 25.19 15.41 -13.38
CA ALA A 203 25.51 15.30 -14.79
C ALA A 203 24.20 15.12 -15.57
N ASN A 204 23.95 15.98 -16.57
CA ASN A 204 22.72 15.96 -17.37
C ASN A 204 21.42 15.97 -16.53
N ASN A 205 21.37 16.78 -15.49
CA ASN A 205 20.25 16.89 -14.54
C ASN A 205 20.00 15.62 -13.70
N VAL A 206 20.93 14.69 -13.65
CA VAL A 206 20.88 13.50 -12.80
C VAL A 206 21.94 13.63 -11.69
N VAL A 207 21.55 13.42 -10.46
CA VAL A 207 22.47 13.41 -9.32
C VAL A 207 23.36 12.18 -9.42
N THR A 208 24.67 12.39 -9.50
CA THR A 208 25.67 11.33 -9.66
C THR A 208 26.49 11.07 -8.38
N GLY A 209 26.44 12.00 -7.44
CA GLY A 209 27.21 11.89 -6.20
C GLY A 209 27.26 13.19 -5.41
N VAL A 210 28.31 13.35 -4.63
CA VAL A 210 28.59 14.54 -3.81
C VAL A 210 30.04 14.99 -3.97
N ASP A 211 30.24 16.30 -3.83
CA ASP A 211 31.55 16.92 -3.64
C ASP A 211 31.73 17.29 -2.16
N ASN A 212 32.72 16.68 -1.53
CA ASN A 212 33.06 16.88 -0.12
C ASN A 212 34.28 17.80 0.07
N LEU A 213 34.89 18.33 -1.00
CA LEU A 213 36.17 19.04 -0.89
C LEU A 213 36.07 20.27 0.01
N GLY A 214 34.99 21.07 -0.12
CA GLY A 214 34.79 22.24 0.71
C GLY A 214 34.63 21.93 2.18
N VAL A 215 33.76 20.98 2.50
CA VAL A 215 33.53 20.52 3.91
C VAL A 215 34.82 19.94 4.51
N MET A 216 35.57 19.15 3.74
CA MET A 216 36.80 18.58 4.21
C MET A 216 37.89 19.63 4.44
N ALA A 217 37.92 20.71 3.64
CA ALA A 217 38.82 21.84 3.85
C ALA A 217 38.49 22.61 5.14
N ASP A 218 37.18 22.82 5.42
CA ASP A 218 36.73 23.43 6.66
C ASP A 218 37.08 22.57 7.88
N LEU A 219 36.82 21.26 7.84
CA LEU A 219 37.20 20.35 8.91
C LEU A 219 38.69 20.36 9.16
N ASN A 220 39.51 20.34 8.09
CA ASN A 220 40.95 20.44 8.19
C ASN A 220 41.40 21.76 8.84
N TYR A 221 40.75 22.87 8.55
CA TYR A 221 41.02 24.16 9.21
C TYR A 221 40.77 24.07 10.71
N TYR A 222 39.63 23.57 11.18
CA TYR A 222 39.37 23.43 12.61
C TYR A 222 40.38 22.53 13.31
N LEU A 223 40.79 21.45 12.68
CA LEU A 223 41.75 20.50 13.22
C LEU A 223 43.18 21.07 13.25
N SER A 224 43.62 21.73 12.16
CA SER A 224 44.99 22.25 12.05
C SER A 224 45.19 23.56 12.83
N ALA A 225 44.12 24.37 12.98
CA ALA A 225 44.18 25.60 13.75
C ALA A 225 44.04 25.41 15.26
N GLY A 226 43.94 24.17 15.75
CA GLY A 226 43.73 23.89 17.16
C GLY A 226 42.35 24.27 17.67
N LYS A 227 41.34 24.40 16.76
CA LYS A 227 39.97 24.82 17.06
C LYS A 227 39.00 23.63 17.11
N GLN A 228 39.51 22.44 17.48
CA GLN A 228 38.69 21.20 17.54
C GLN A 228 37.45 21.37 18.46
N SER A 229 37.61 22.14 19.54
CA SER A 229 36.51 22.42 20.48
C SER A 229 35.39 23.24 19.87
N ALA A 230 35.61 23.90 18.75
CA ALA A 230 34.56 24.61 18.01
C ALA A 230 33.66 23.65 17.26
N LEU A 231 34.16 22.49 16.86
CA LEU A 231 33.34 21.45 16.21
C LEU A 231 32.40 20.82 17.24
N GLN A 232 31.12 20.82 16.96
CA GLN A 232 30.09 20.24 17.82
C GLN A 232 29.62 18.89 17.32
N SER A 233 29.51 18.73 16.00
CA SER A 233 29.10 17.48 15.37
C SER A 233 29.59 17.39 13.93
N VAL A 234 29.83 16.16 13.48
CA VAL A 234 30.15 15.82 12.09
C VAL A 234 29.43 14.53 11.76
N TYR A 235 28.49 14.58 10.80
CA TYR A 235 27.68 13.44 10.39
C TYR A 235 27.75 13.18 8.89
N THR A 236 27.44 11.96 8.50
CA THR A 236 27.09 11.68 7.12
C THR A 236 25.62 12.03 6.82
N LEU A 237 25.33 12.37 5.57
CA LEU A 237 23.97 12.66 5.07
C LEU A 237 23.67 11.87 3.82
N PRO A 238 22.38 11.61 3.52
CA PRO A 238 21.96 11.22 2.19
C PRO A 238 22.21 12.33 1.17
N VAL A 239 22.56 11.92 -0.04
CA VAL A 239 22.94 12.84 -1.13
C VAL A 239 21.84 13.86 -1.46
N PHE A 240 20.56 13.48 -1.40
CA PHE A 240 19.45 14.39 -1.70
C PHE A 240 19.31 15.55 -0.69
N MET A 241 19.91 15.41 0.50
CA MET A 241 19.95 16.47 1.51
C MET A 241 21.13 17.42 1.33
N CYS A 242 22.08 17.13 0.43
CA CYS A 242 23.18 18.01 0.16
C CYS A 242 22.73 19.18 -0.72
N ASP A 243 23.47 20.29 -0.66
CA ASP A 243 23.18 21.48 -1.44
C ASP A 243 23.09 21.16 -2.96
N PRO A 244 21.99 21.48 -3.64
CA PRO A 244 21.85 21.28 -5.07
C PRO A 244 22.55 22.34 -5.94
N ASP A 245 23.32 23.27 -5.35
CA ASP A 245 23.97 24.34 -6.10
C ASP A 245 25.06 23.78 -7.05
N TYR A 246 24.84 23.98 -8.35
CA TYR A 246 25.67 23.47 -9.45
C TYR A 246 26.97 24.23 -9.65
N THR A 247 27.21 25.32 -8.92
CA THR A 247 28.44 26.07 -9.10
C THR A 247 29.62 25.27 -8.56
N LEU A 248 30.58 24.96 -9.40
CA LEU A 248 31.91 24.43 -9.06
C LEU A 248 32.68 25.42 -8.19
N SER A 249 32.19 25.72 -7.00
CA SER A 249 32.95 26.45 -6.01
C SER A 249 33.66 25.45 -5.09
N ILE A 250 34.89 25.77 -4.72
CA ILE A 250 35.74 24.99 -3.83
C ILE A 250 35.18 24.97 -2.39
N HIS A 251 34.11 25.70 -2.15
CA HIS A 251 33.51 25.90 -0.83
C HIS A 251 32.37 24.90 -0.56
N GLY A 252 32.20 24.56 0.70
CA GLY A 252 31.09 23.74 1.18
C GLY A 252 29.72 24.39 0.87
N GLY A 253 28.70 23.59 0.75
CA GLY A 253 27.33 24.04 0.58
C GLY A 253 26.72 24.56 1.89
N THR A 254 25.68 25.39 1.78
CA THR A 254 24.82 25.78 2.90
C THR A 254 23.66 24.80 2.95
N PRO A 255 23.34 24.20 4.12
CA PRO A 255 22.20 23.31 4.22
C PRO A 255 20.89 24.08 3.96
N PRO A 256 19.87 23.43 3.42
CA PRO A 256 18.57 24.04 3.21
C PRO A 256 17.97 24.63 4.50
N GLN A 257 17.34 25.78 4.40
CA GLN A 257 16.63 26.45 5.50
C GLN A 257 15.37 25.67 5.93
N GLU A 258 14.68 25.12 4.96
CA GLU A 258 13.54 24.23 5.12
C GLU A 258 13.99 22.77 5.08
N PRO A 259 13.16 21.81 5.51
CA PRO A 259 13.47 20.38 5.34
C PRO A 259 13.77 20.08 3.88
N ALA A 260 14.84 19.32 3.62
CA ALA A 260 15.07 18.78 2.29
C ALA A 260 13.94 17.82 1.95
N GLU A 261 13.34 17.94 0.74
CA GLU A 261 12.26 17.06 0.31
C GLU A 261 12.59 16.37 -1.01
N LEU A 262 12.12 15.13 -1.11
CA LEU A 262 12.23 14.32 -2.33
C LEU A 262 10.90 13.62 -2.60
N GLY A 263 10.33 13.82 -3.78
CA GLY A 263 9.14 13.10 -4.24
C GLY A 263 9.47 11.68 -4.70
N ILE A 264 8.69 10.70 -4.26
CA ILE A 264 8.84 9.29 -4.60
C ILE A 264 7.53 8.80 -5.21
N HIS A 265 7.59 8.24 -6.43
CA HIS A 265 6.44 7.68 -7.12
C HIS A 265 6.49 6.16 -7.13
N VAL A 266 5.50 5.53 -6.52
CA VAL A 266 5.41 4.07 -6.40
C VAL A 266 4.29 3.55 -7.28
N LEU A 267 4.60 2.62 -8.19
CA LEU A 267 3.63 2.03 -9.10
C LEU A 267 2.62 1.17 -8.33
N ARG A 268 1.34 1.34 -8.66
CA ARG A 268 0.28 0.47 -8.18
C ARG A 268 0.32 -0.87 -8.90
N ASN A 269 -0.03 -1.93 -8.19
CA ASN A 269 -0.25 -3.22 -8.82
C ASN A 269 -1.73 -3.34 -9.21
N THR A 270 -2.02 -3.27 -10.52
CA THR A 270 -3.37 -3.33 -11.10
C THR A 270 -3.50 -4.34 -12.23
N ASP A 271 -2.42 -5.05 -12.57
CA ASP A 271 -2.36 -5.90 -13.75
C ASP A 271 -2.60 -7.37 -13.42
N ASP A 272 -1.94 -7.87 -12.37
CA ASP A 272 -2.03 -9.26 -11.95
C ASP A 272 -1.81 -9.43 -10.43
N ILE A 273 -2.19 -10.59 -9.93
CA ILE A 273 -1.92 -11.05 -8.59
C ILE A 273 -1.01 -12.28 -8.69
N ASN A 274 0.29 -12.08 -8.54
CA ASN A 274 1.30 -13.13 -8.69
C ASN A 274 1.19 -13.90 -10.02
N GLY A 275 1.05 -13.14 -11.14
CA GLY A 275 0.90 -13.69 -12.49
C GLY A 275 -0.52 -14.16 -12.85
N TYR A 276 -1.47 -14.12 -11.92
CA TYR A 276 -2.88 -14.39 -12.19
C TYR A 276 -3.64 -13.09 -12.49
N LYS A 277 -4.38 -13.05 -13.61
CA LYS A 277 -5.25 -11.92 -13.97
C LYS A 277 -6.65 -12.15 -13.42
N PRO A 278 -7.07 -11.47 -12.35
CA PRO A 278 -8.39 -11.65 -11.79
C PRO A 278 -9.48 -11.03 -12.67
N ARG A 279 -10.65 -11.69 -12.71
CA ARG A 279 -11.86 -11.17 -13.34
C ARG A 279 -12.52 -10.09 -12.47
N ASN A 280 -12.48 -10.28 -11.17
CA ASN A 280 -13.07 -9.39 -10.18
C ASN A 280 -12.03 -8.42 -9.63
N LYS A 281 -12.26 -7.11 -9.82
CA LYS A 281 -11.29 -6.06 -9.51
C LYS A 281 -11.10 -5.81 -8.02
N LYS A 282 -12.00 -6.30 -7.17
CA LYS A 282 -11.84 -6.25 -5.71
C LYS A 282 -10.58 -6.97 -5.21
N LEU A 283 -10.04 -7.92 -5.98
CA LEU A 283 -8.76 -8.56 -5.66
C LEU A 283 -7.57 -7.59 -5.65
N PHE A 284 -7.70 -6.41 -6.24
CA PHE A 284 -6.68 -5.36 -6.16
C PHE A 284 -6.79 -4.49 -4.91
N CYS A 285 -7.80 -4.68 -4.06
CA CYS A 285 -7.95 -3.99 -2.78
C CYS A 285 -7.34 -4.80 -1.62
N TYR A 286 -7.12 -4.11 -0.50
CA TYR A 286 -6.74 -4.76 0.76
C TYR A 286 -7.81 -5.78 1.20
N PRO A 287 -7.43 -6.96 1.73
CA PRO A 287 -6.08 -7.41 2.09
C PRO A 287 -5.36 -8.19 0.98
N TYR A 288 -5.95 -8.32 -0.20
CA TYR A 288 -5.41 -9.19 -1.27
C TYR A 288 -4.26 -8.55 -2.04
N ASN A 289 -4.17 -7.22 -2.02
CA ASN A 289 -3.14 -6.43 -2.66
C ASN A 289 -2.93 -5.12 -1.87
N PHE A 290 -1.69 -4.85 -1.47
CA PHE A 290 -1.34 -3.67 -0.69
C PHE A 290 0.14 -3.31 -0.83
N LEU A 291 0.53 -2.13 -0.37
CA LEU A 291 1.90 -1.66 -0.40
C LEU A 291 2.51 -1.74 1.00
N ARG A 292 3.71 -2.28 1.09
CA ARG A 292 4.52 -2.31 2.31
C ARG A 292 5.78 -1.47 2.12
N LEU A 293 5.97 -0.47 2.95
CA LEU A 293 7.20 0.31 3.03
C LEU A 293 8.08 -0.22 4.17
N SER A 294 9.35 -0.45 3.88
CA SER A 294 10.36 -0.88 4.85
C SER A 294 11.55 0.08 4.84
N ASN A 295 12.10 0.36 6.02
CA ASN A 295 13.34 1.08 6.17
C ASN A 295 14.59 0.17 6.18
N GLN A 296 14.45 -1.12 5.88
CA GLN A 296 15.50 -2.14 5.91
C GLN A 296 16.17 -2.34 7.31
N SER A 297 15.65 -1.69 8.35
CA SER A 297 16.18 -1.74 9.74
C SER A 297 15.13 -2.22 10.74
N GLY A 298 14.09 -2.94 10.27
CA GLY A 298 13.07 -3.55 11.12
C GLY A 298 11.78 -2.73 11.27
N SER A 299 11.70 -1.49 10.77
CA SER A 299 10.45 -0.75 10.72
C SER A 299 9.75 -0.99 9.38
N VAL A 300 8.47 -1.36 9.45
CA VAL A 300 7.61 -1.59 8.29
C VAL A 300 6.25 -0.95 8.52
N GLN A 301 5.65 -0.45 7.44
CA GLN A 301 4.30 0.09 7.44
C GLN A 301 3.54 -0.37 6.20
N ASP A 302 2.29 -0.81 6.41
CA ASP A 302 1.42 -1.26 5.32
C ASP A 302 0.43 -0.16 4.93
N TYR A 303 0.27 0.05 3.62
CA TYR A 303 -0.63 1.05 3.04
C TYR A 303 -1.60 0.36 2.08
N ARG A 304 -2.85 0.82 2.10
CA ARG A 304 -3.88 0.36 1.16
C ARG A 304 -3.85 1.24 -0.08
N PHE A 305 -3.78 0.65 -1.26
CA PHE A 305 -3.78 1.41 -2.51
C PHE A 305 -5.07 2.22 -2.71
N GLU A 306 -6.19 1.71 -2.24
CA GLU A 306 -7.50 2.33 -2.32
C GLU A 306 -7.65 3.60 -1.47
N ASP A 307 -6.84 3.77 -0.43
CA ASP A 307 -6.89 4.93 0.47
C ASP A 307 -6.09 6.13 -0.07
N PHE A 308 -5.34 5.97 -1.18
CA PHE A 308 -4.65 7.07 -1.83
C PHE A 308 -5.56 7.79 -2.82
N GLN A 309 -5.70 9.11 -2.65
CA GLN A 309 -6.29 9.98 -3.65
C GLN A 309 -5.26 10.26 -4.74
N GLN A 310 -5.62 9.99 -5.98
CA GLN A 310 -4.73 10.21 -7.11
C GLN A 310 -4.89 11.62 -7.69
N SER A 311 -3.77 12.31 -7.91
CA SER A 311 -3.71 13.46 -8.83
C SER A 311 -3.88 12.98 -10.28
N ASP A 312 -4.13 13.91 -11.21
CA ASP A 312 -4.23 13.52 -12.63
C ASP A 312 -2.90 12.96 -13.19
N ALA A 313 -1.76 13.42 -12.67
CA ALA A 313 -0.45 12.86 -12.99
C ALA A 313 -0.29 11.42 -12.45
N ASP A 314 -0.73 11.16 -11.22
CA ASP A 314 -0.68 9.82 -10.63
C ASP A 314 -1.58 8.82 -11.38
N LYS A 315 -2.73 9.29 -11.91
CA LYS A 315 -3.61 8.47 -12.77
C LYS A 315 -2.93 8.06 -14.06
N LEU A 316 -2.20 8.98 -14.69
CA LEU A 316 -1.47 8.71 -15.94
C LEU A 316 -0.36 7.68 -15.73
N THR A 317 0.35 7.74 -14.61
CA THR A 317 1.46 6.85 -14.28
C THR A 317 1.02 5.60 -13.51
N ASN A 318 -0.24 5.53 -13.10
CA ASN A 318 -0.78 4.49 -12.20
C ASN A 318 0.08 4.33 -10.94
N SER A 319 0.40 5.44 -10.29
CA SER A 319 1.27 5.49 -9.11
C SER A 319 0.58 6.10 -7.90
N VAL A 320 1.23 5.97 -6.75
CA VAL A 320 0.97 6.70 -5.51
C VAL A 320 2.22 7.46 -5.13
N THR A 321 2.05 8.60 -4.46
CA THR A 321 3.15 9.50 -4.16
C THR A 321 3.49 9.48 -2.69
N PHE A 322 4.78 9.42 -2.39
CA PHE A 322 5.37 9.65 -1.08
C PHE A 322 6.31 10.83 -1.16
N LYS A 323 6.59 11.46 -0.03
CA LYS A 323 7.67 12.41 0.13
C LYS A 323 8.65 11.95 1.20
N ALA A 324 9.93 12.03 0.89
CA ALA A 324 10.98 11.86 1.87
C ALA A 324 11.40 13.24 2.37
N TYR A 325 11.32 13.47 3.67
CA TYR A 325 11.79 14.68 4.34
C TYR A 325 13.06 14.38 5.09
N GLY A 326 14.11 15.15 4.82
CA GLY A 326 15.39 15.02 5.49
C GLY A 326 15.58 16.07 6.57
N THR A 327 16.01 15.65 7.77
CA THR A 327 16.50 16.50 8.85
C THR A 327 17.96 16.18 9.12
N GLY A 328 18.88 17.14 8.90
CA GLY A 328 20.33 16.88 8.90
C GLY A 328 21.07 17.36 10.14
N PHE A 329 20.38 18.06 11.05
CA PHE A 329 21.05 18.71 12.17
C PHE A 329 21.12 17.79 13.40
N ASN A 330 22.33 17.59 13.94
CA ASN A 330 22.66 16.78 15.13
C ASN A 330 22.41 15.25 15.06
N ASN A 331 21.47 14.79 14.27
CA ASN A 331 21.19 13.38 14.04
C ASN A 331 20.39 13.25 12.73
N PRO A 332 21.06 13.12 11.61
CA PRO A 332 20.42 13.05 10.32
C PRO A 332 19.40 11.91 10.25
N GLN A 333 18.20 12.24 9.78
CA GLN A 333 17.09 11.32 9.61
C GLN A 333 16.34 11.63 8.32
N VAL A 334 15.74 10.61 7.75
CA VAL A 334 14.80 10.75 6.63
C VAL A 334 13.47 10.17 7.05
N VAL A 335 12.42 10.95 6.91
CA VAL A 335 11.06 10.54 7.21
C VAL A 335 10.31 10.43 5.89
N VAL A 336 9.81 9.24 5.56
CA VAL A 336 9.04 8.97 4.35
C VAL A 336 7.55 9.01 4.67
N VAL A 337 6.83 9.92 4.05
CA VAL A 337 5.44 10.26 4.36
C VAL A 337 4.56 9.99 3.15
N PRO A 338 3.46 9.24 3.28
CA PRO A 338 2.49 9.09 2.20
C PRO A 338 1.75 10.40 1.94
N GLN A 339 1.58 10.74 0.65
CA GLN A 339 0.87 11.91 0.19
C GLN A 339 -0.56 11.57 -0.19
N LYS A 340 -1.50 12.45 0.13
CA LYS A 340 -2.93 12.30 -0.19
C LYS A 340 -3.53 10.95 0.25
N TYR A 341 -3.07 10.46 1.39
CA TYR A 341 -3.50 9.21 1.99
C TYR A 341 -4.56 9.46 3.05
N LYS A 342 -5.65 8.67 3.07
CA LYS A 342 -6.77 8.80 4.01
C LYS A 342 -7.32 10.24 4.08
N PHE A 343 -7.46 10.89 2.93
CA PHE A 343 -7.99 12.27 2.77
C PHE A 343 -7.13 13.37 3.40
N LYS A 344 -5.86 13.11 3.72
CA LYS A 344 -4.89 14.11 4.18
C LYS A 344 -3.82 14.34 3.12
N ASP A 345 -3.38 15.58 2.94
CA ASP A 345 -2.31 15.91 2.01
C ASP A 345 -1.01 15.20 2.39
N GLU A 346 -0.69 15.16 3.71
CA GLU A 346 0.44 14.45 4.29
C GLU A 346 -0.03 13.67 5.52
N PHE A 347 0.21 12.36 5.53
CA PHE A 347 -0.23 11.50 6.63
C PHE A 347 0.95 11.06 7.49
N MET A 348 1.33 11.92 8.46
CA MET A 348 2.50 11.72 9.31
C MET A 348 2.38 10.56 10.30
N ASP A 349 1.15 10.19 10.70
CA ASP A 349 0.92 9.14 11.70
C ASP A 349 1.38 7.75 11.24
N GLU A 350 1.47 7.55 9.93
CA GLU A 350 1.93 6.30 9.29
C GLU A 350 3.23 6.50 8.51
N ALA A 351 4.06 7.48 8.91
CA ALA A 351 5.35 7.72 8.29
C ALA A 351 6.39 6.68 8.74
N VAL A 352 7.37 6.41 7.88
CA VAL A 352 8.49 5.52 8.18
C VAL A 352 9.77 6.32 8.27
N THR A 353 10.48 6.20 9.38
CA THR A 353 11.75 6.89 9.62
C THR A 353 12.93 6.01 9.26
N ILE A 354 13.86 6.58 8.50
CA ILE A 354 15.18 6.02 8.20
C ILE A 354 16.18 6.81 9.05
N SER A 355 16.89 6.14 9.93
CA SER A 355 17.89 6.71 10.84
C SER A 355 19.15 5.86 10.84
N GLY A 356 20.18 6.30 11.58
CA GLY A 356 21.41 5.54 11.69
C GLY A 356 22.49 6.02 10.72
N TYR A 357 22.41 7.28 10.28
CA TYR A 357 23.50 7.91 9.55
C TYR A 357 24.72 8.07 10.45
N PRO A 358 25.92 7.56 10.04
CA PRO A 358 27.08 7.55 10.89
C PRO A 358 27.56 8.95 11.27
N MET A 359 27.93 9.12 12.53
CA MET A 359 28.71 10.25 13.01
C MET A 359 30.17 10.01 12.66
N LEU A 360 30.82 10.99 12.07
CA LEU A 360 32.24 10.89 11.73
C LEU A 360 33.09 11.12 12.99
N PRO A 361 33.93 10.17 13.39
CA PRO A 361 34.81 10.34 14.55
C PRO A 361 35.97 11.29 14.21
N PHE A 362 36.35 12.13 15.16
CA PHE A 362 37.57 12.90 15.10
C PHE A 362 38.28 12.93 16.47
N LEU A 363 39.57 13.10 16.46
CA LEU A 363 40.36 13.19 17.68
C LEU A 363 40.73 14.64 17.98
N GLY A 364 40.54 15.05 19.21
CA GLY A 364 41.03 16.31 19.74
C GLY A 364 42.29 16.08 20.54
N ASP A 365 43.41 16.60 20.05
CA ASP A 365 44.69 16.61 20.73
C ASP A 365 44.86 17.94 21.50
N ALA A 366 44.85 17.84 22.82
CA ALA A 366 44.94 19.00 23.70
C ALA A 366 46.29 19.72 23.57
N LEU A 367 47.38 18.98 23.36
CA LEU A 367 48.71 19.55 23.17
C LEU A 367 48.80 20.26 21.81
N ALA A 368 48.35 19.65 20.73
CA ALA A 368 48.33 20.26 19.41
C ALA A 368 47.49 21.55 19.37
N ALA A 369 46.32 21.56 20.03
CA ALA A 369 45.50 22.73 20.18
C ALA A 369 46.18 23.87 20.93
N TYR A 370 46.84 23.56 22.04
CA TYR A 370 47.60 24.53 22.82
C TYR A 370 48.76 25.14 22.03
N LEU A 371 49.54 24.32 21.32
CA LEU A 371 50.66 24.76 20.49
C LEU A 371 50.18 25.65 19.33
N ALA A 372 49.09 25.30 18.66
CA ALA A 372 48.52 26.07 17.56
C ALA A 372 48.01 27.45 18.01
N LEU A 373 47.29 27.51 19.15
CA LEU A 373 46.70 28.75 19.68
C LEU A 373 47.78 29.71 20.25
N ASN A 374 48.90 29.16 20.73
CA ASN A 374 49.97 29.96 21.31
C ASN A 374 51.17 30.12 20.37
N SER A 375 51.04 29.77 19.09
CA SER A 375 52.14 29.83 18.13
C SER A 375 52.81 31.20 17.97
N ASN A 376 52.08 32.29 18.21
CA ASN A 376 52.58 33.67 18.15
C ASN A 376 53.30 34.12 19.44
N THR A 377 53.04 33.49 20.56
CA THR A 377 53.62 33.79 21.88
C THR A 377 54.78 32.86 22.25
N LEU A 378 54.77 31.69 21.71
CA LEU A 378 55.85 30.70 21.90
C LEU A 378 56.83 30.86 20.73
N VAL A 379 58.14 31.01 21.04
CA VAL A 379 59.22 31.16 20.07
C VAL A 379 59.43 29.85 19.29
N PHE A 380 58.31 29.19 18.90
CA PHE A 380 58.27 27.90 18.19
C PHE A 380 58.45 28.04 16.68
N GLN A 381 58.46 29.21 16.11
CA GLN A 381 58.67 29.40 14.67
C GLN A 381 59.95 28.80 14.11
N ARG A 382 60.85 28.27 15.00
CA ARG A 382 62.11 27.64 14.60
C ARG A 382 62.16 26.12 14.81
N SER A 383 61.13 25.46 15.35
CA SER A 383 61.18 24.01 15.58
C SER A 383 60.37 23.23 14.56
N THR A 384 60.94 23.02 13.40
CA THR A 384 60.42 22.22 12.30
C THR A 384 59.89 20.83 12.71
N PRO A 385 60.44 20.12 13.72
CA PRO A 385 59.97 18.78 14.07
C PRO A 385 58.56 18.77 14.70
N ILE A 386 58.24 19.70 15.60
CA ILE A 386 56.93 19.75 16.28
C ILE A 386 55.83 20.17 15.32
N TYR A 387 56.14 21.15 14.44
CA TYR A 387 55.21 21.56 13.40
C TYR A 387 54.83 20.42 12.44
N ASN A 388 55.85 19.61 12.05
CA ASN A 388 55.63 18.48 11.18
C ASN A 388 54.88 17.33 11.87
N ALA A 389 55.05 17.11 13.17
CA ALA A 389 54.27 16.15 13.94
C ALA A 389 52.79 16.53 14.06
N VAL A 390 52.52 17.82 14.34
CA VAL A 390 51.16 18.35 14.41
C VAL A 390 50.47 18.25 13.03
N ARG A 391 51.19 18.62 11.97
CA ARG A 391 50.68 18.53 10.60
C ARG A 391 50.43 17.08 10.17
N GLY A 392 51.24 16.14 10.58
CA GLY A 392 51.07 14.70 10.32
C GLY A 392 49.81 14.14 10.99
N ALA A 393 49.57 14.52 12.25
CA ALA A 393 48.38 14.11 13.01
C ALA A 393 47.10 14.65 12.36
N VAL A 394 47.10 15.94 11.97
CA VAL A 394 45.98 16.58 11.29
C VAL A 394 45.70 15.95 9.92
N GLY A 395 46.76 15.66 9.14
CA GLY A 395 46.62 14.95 7.85
C GLY A 395 46.02 13.56 8.00
N GLY A 396 46.32 12.86 9.11
CA GLY A 396 45.74 11.57 9.43
C GLY A 396 44.24 11.62 9.68
N VAL A 397 43.80 12.60 10.46
CA VAL A 397 42.35 12.79 10.76
C VAL A 397 41.55 13.16 9.52
N THR A 398 42.10 14.06 8.68
CA THR A 398 41.41 14.43 7.42
C THR A 398 41.34 13.28 6.44
N ASN A 399 42.35 12.43 6.34
CA ASN A 399 42.33 11.24 5.51
C ASN A 399 41.33 10.20 6.04
N ALA A 400 41.22 10.02 7.36
CA ALA A 400 40.23 9.15 7.96
C ALA A 400 38.79 9.63 7.64
N ALA A 401 38.51 10.92 7.84
CA ALA A 401 37.22 11.52 7.53
C ALA A 401 36.89 11.47 6.02
N ALA A 402 37.87 11.75 5.17
CA ALA A 402 37.71 11.63 3.71
C ALA A 402 37.47 10.18 3.28
N GLY A 403 38.17 9.21 3.89
CA GLY A 403 37.97 7.79 3.61
C GLY A 403 36.54 7.32 3.93
N ILE A 404 36.00 7.74 5.08
CA ILE A 404 34.61 7.43 5.46
C ILE A 404 33.63 8.12 4.52
N ALA A 405 33.83 9.40 4.24
CA ALA A 405 32.95 10.18 3.36
C ALA A 405 32.92 9.67 1.90
N THR A 406 34.02 9.12 1.41
CA THR A 406 34.14 8.53 0.07
C THR A 406 33.86 7.03 0.01
N GLY A 407 33.66 6.39 1.15
CA GLY A 407 33.49 4.93 1.25
C GLY A 407 34.79 4.14 1.05
N ASN A 408 35.94 4.82 1.11
CA ASN A 408 37.25 4.18 0.98
C ASN A 408 37.83 3.81 2.35
N ILE A 409 37.60 2.56 2.74
CA ILE A 409 38.01 2.02 4.06
C ILE A 409 39.53 2.02 4.24
N GLU A 410 40.31 1.80 3.17
CA GLU A 410 41.77 1.82 3.24
C GLU A 410 42.30 3.21 3.57
N LEU A 411 41.72 4.26 2.98
CA LEU A 411 42.10 5.63 3.29
C LEU A 411 41.68 6.03 4.71
N ALA A 412 40.53 5.57 5.20
CA ALA A 412 40.09 5.79 6.57
C ALA A 412 41.02 5.11 7.59
N LEU A 413 41.39 3.87 7.34
CA LEU A 413 42.31 3.10 8.20
C LEU A 413 43.75 3.67 8.19
N SER A 414 44.27 4.07 7.03
CA SER A 414 45.61 4.67 6.93
C SER A 414 45.67 6.02 7.64
N GLY A 415 44.58 6.81 7.56
CA GLY A 415 44.47 8.07 8.30
C GLY A 415 44.44 7.85 9.81
N ALA A 416 43.63 6.91 10.29
CA ALA A 416 43.60 6.56 11.72
C ALA A 416 44.92 6.00 12.23
N ALA A 417 45.60 5.14 11.46
CA ALA A 417 46.91 4.59 11.81
C ALA A 417 48.01 5.66 11.90
N SER A 418 47.99 6.67 11.02
CA SER A 418 48.98 7.75 11.06
C SER A 418 48.81 8.67 12.27
N VAL A 419 47.56 8.86 12.75
CA VAL A 419 47.28 9.62 13.98
C VAL A 419 47.74 8.85 15.22
N LEU A 420 47.53 7.55 15.24
CA LEU A 420 47.93 6.70 16.37
C LEU A 420 49.44 6.42 16.41
N GLY A 421 50.13 6.48 15.27
CA GLY A 421 51.56 6.16 15.14
C GLY A 421 52.55 7.30 15.41
N THR A 422 52.07 8.57 15.40
CA THR A 422 52.91 9.73 15.71
C THR A 422 52.93 10.01 17.21
N GLY A 423 53.53 9.10 17.97
CA GLY A 423 54.01 9.43 19.31
C GLY A 423 55.02 10.58 19.20
N VAL A 424 54.72 11.70 19.84
CA VAL A 424 55.62 12.86 19.89
C VAL A 424 56.83 12.52 20.77
N THR A 425 57.76 11.74 20.24
CA THR A 425 59.12 11.61 20.81
C THR A 425 60.00 12.66 20.15
N THR A 426 59.80 13.90 20.49
CA THR A 426 60.76 14.94 20.14
C THR A 426 61.55 15.31 21.35
N THR A 427 62.86 14.99 21.29
CA THR A 427 63.86 15.54 22.18
C THR A 427 63.91 17.06 21.99
N ILE A 428 63.37 17.77 23.00
CA ILE A 428 63.38 19.25 23.05
C ILE A 428 64.77 19.67 23.55
N ASP A 429 65.82 19.48 22.76
CA ASP A 429 67.20 19.69 23.21
C ASP A 429 67.76 21.10 22.98
N SER A 430 66.96 22.08 22.58
CA SER A 430 67.54 23.42 22.30
C SER A 430 66.59 24.62 22.44
N MET A 431 65.55 24.55 23.25
CA MET A 431 64.71 25.72 23.42
C MET A 431 64.74 26.27 24.84
N GLN A 432 65.08 27.55 24.98
CA GLN A 432 64.88 28.34 26.20
C GLN A 432 63.36 28.64 26.31
N ILE A 433 62.64 27.68 26.84
CA ILE A 433 61.20 27.90 27.18
C ILE A 433 61.18 28.08 28.69
N GLU A 434 60.40 29.12 29.14
CA GLU A 434 60.20 29.30 30.56
C GLU A 434 59.64 28.04 31.22
N ALA A 435 60.13 27.72 32.44
CA ALA A 435 59.82 26.44 33.12
C ALA A 435 58.30 26.21 33.28
N GLU A 436 57.49 27.26 33.41
CA GLU A 436 56.03 27.17 33.47
C GLU A 436 55.39 26.73 32.16
N GLN A 437 55.97 27.07 31.03
CA GLN A 437 55.47 26.66 29.71
C GLN A 437 55.81 25.18 29.43
N LEU A 438 56.98 24.75 29.86
CA LEU A 438 57.40 23.35 29.76
C LEU A 438 56.54 22.43 30.63
N ALA A 439 56.25 22.85 31.88
CA ALA A 439 55.34 22.11 32.75
C ALA A 439 53.94 22.00 32.19
N LYS A 440 53.41 23.10 31.65
CA LYS A 440 52.07 23.09 31.04
C LYS A 440 52.01 22.24 29.76
N GLN A 441 53.09 22.22 28.99
CA GLN A 441 53.19 21.33 27.82
C GLN A 441 53.28 19.85 28.21
N ALA A 442 54.03 19.56 29.26
CA ALA A 442 54.14 18.21 29.80
C ALA A 442 52.77 17.73 30.33
N ASP A 443 52.10 18.58 31.10
CA ASP A 443 50.75 18.28 31.60
C ASP A 443 49.75 18.02 30.46
N LEU A 444 49.82 18.81 29.39
CA LEU A 444 48.94 18.62 28.23
C LEU A 444 49.34 17.42 27.36
N ALA A 445 50.58 17.04 27.34
CA ALA A 445 51.04 15.83 26.65
C ALA A 445 50.63 14.53 27.37
N GLU A 446 50.34 14.61 28.68
CA GLU A 446 49.81 13.49 29.47
C GLU A 446 48.27 13.38 29.34
N VAL A 447 47.58 14.42 28.84
CA VAL A 447 46.15 14.35 28.59
C VAL A 447 45.91 13.44 27.38
N PRO A 448 45.19 12.33 27.55
CA PRO A 448 44.90 11.46 26.43
C PRO A 448 44.02 12.19 25.40
N ASP A 449 44.25 11.91 24.13
CA ASP A 449 43.45 12.43 23.05
C ASP A 449 41.96 12.15 23.28
N THR A 450 41.13 13.16 23.15
CA THR A 450 39.69 13.01 23.31
C THR A 450 39.10 12.59 21.98
N ALA A 451 38.50 11.42 21.93
CA ALA A 451 37.73 10.98 20.79
C ALA A 451 36.34 11.64 20.81
N TYR A 452 36.02 12.37 19.77
CA TYR A 452 34.71 12.93 19.50
C TYR A 452 34.00 12.11 18.42
N GLY A 453 32.69 12.03 18.48
CA GLY A 453 31.89 11.27 17.52
C GLY A 453 31.68 9.84 17.98
N LEU A 454 30.61 9.64 18.75
CA LEU A 454 30.14 8.30 19.06
C LEU A 454 29.42 7.77 17.81
N SER A 455 29.98 6.71 17.23
CA SER A 455 29.28 5.96 16.19
C SER A 455 28.14 5.15 16.84
N ASN A 456 26.96 5.72 16.89
CA ASN A 456 25.74 4.95 17.17
C ASN A 456 25.30 4.11 15.97
N ALA A 457 26.04 4.14 14.91
CA ALA A 457 25.69 3.55 13.68
C ALA A 457 26.33 2.18 13.52
N THR A 458 25.78 1.30 14.16
CA THR A 458 25.93 -0.10 13.83
C THR A 458 24.80 -0.59 12.94
N SER A 459 24.20 0.31 12.18
CA SER A 459 23.24 -0.08 11.18
C SER A 459 23.96 -0.83 10.07
N VAL A 460 23.70 -2.13 9.96
CA VAL A 460 24.17 -2.95 8.84
C VAL A 460 23.75 -2.32 7.51
N THR A 461 22.61 -1.62 7.49
CA THR A 461 22.11 -0.90 6.33
C THR A 461 23.02 0.25 5.90
N ALA A 462 23.65 0.97 6.83
CA ALA A 462 24.66 1.98 6.50
C ALA A 462 25.93 1.35 5.91
N ALA A 463 26.39 0.25 6.50
CA ALA A 463 27.57 -0.46 6.02
C ALA A 463 27.39 -1.10 4.64
N THR A 464 26.17 -1.49 4.29
CA THR A 464 25.81 -2.09 3.00
C THR A 464 25.28 -1.08 1.99
N ASP A 465 25.29 0.23 2.30
CA ASP A 465 24.72 1.32 1.47
C ASP A 465 23.22 1.13 1.15
N ASN A 466 22.47 0.55 2.09
CA ASN A 466 21.05 0.25 1.96
C ASN A 466 20.13 1.14 2.84
N LEU A 467 20.58 2.33 3.20
CA LEU A 467 19.78 3.34 3.92
C LEU A 467 18.76 4.00 2.98
N ARG A 468 17.80 3.23 2.49
CA ARG A 468 16.80 3.69 1.54
C ARG A 468 15.43 3.12 1.83
N PRO A 469 14.36 3.84 1.47
CA PRO A 469 13.01 3.28 1.52
C PRO A 469 12.87 2.17 0.47
N THR A 470 12.33 1.04 0.89
CA THR A 470 12.03 -0.06 -0.02
C THR A 470 10.54 -0.34 0.01
N PHE A 471 9.92 -0.30 -1.15
CA PHE A 471 8.51 -0.53 -1.34
C PHE A 471 8.26 -1.93 -1.89
N TYR A 472 7.49 -2.72 -1.15
CA TYR A 472 7.07 -4.04 -1.55
C TYR A 472 5.60 -3.99 -1.94
N SER A 473 5.28 -4.27 -3.19
CA SER A 473 3.90 -4.58 -3.58
C SER A 473 3.59 -5.99 -3.10
N MET A 474 2.73 -6.10 -2.11
CA MET A 474 2.34 -7.35 -1.47
C MET A 474 1.04 -7.85 -2.06
N CYS A 475 0.93 -9.14 -2.31
CA CYS A 475 -0.32 -9.75 -2.76
C CYS A 475 -0.49 -11.17 -2.21
N CYS A 476 -1.70 -11.74 -2.34
CA CYS A 476 -1.93 -13.15 -2.06
C CYS A 476 -1.32 -14.03 -3.16
N LYS A 477 -1.06 -15.31 -2.86
CA LYS A 477 -0.59 -16.28 -3.86
C LYS A 477 -1.66 -16.50 -4.94
N ALA A 478 -1.23 -16.77 -6.18
CA ALA A 478 -2.11 -17.01 -7.33
C ALA A 478 -3.18 -18.10 -7.09
N GLU A 479 -2.86 -19.12 -6.30
CA GLU A 479 -3.78 -20.20 -5.95
C GLU A 479 -4.96 -19.68 -5.12
N TYR A 480 -4.69 -18.89 -4.09
CA TYR A 480 -5.73 -18.24 -3.29
C TYR A 480 -6.49 -17.20 -4.09
N ALA A 481 -5.80 -16.43 -4.93
CA ALA A 481 -6.43 -15.45 -5.81
C ALA A 481 -7.51 -16.10 -6.70
N LYS A 482 -7.22 -17.27 -7.30
CA LYS A 482 -8.19 -18.02 -8.12
C LYS A 482 -9.43 -18.48 -7.33
N ILE A 483 -9.22 -18.95 -6.10
CA ILE A 483 -10.32 -19.38 -5.23
C ILE A 483 -11.21 -18.20 -4.84
N ILE A 484 -10.59 -17.08 -4.47
CA ILE A 484 -11.28 -15.85 -4.05
C ILE A 484 -12.02 -15.23 -5.25
N ASP A 485 -11.39 -15.22 -6.42
CA ASP A 485 -11.99 -14.74 -7.66
C ASP A 485 -13.23 -15.57 -8.03
N GLY A 486 -13.14 -16.90 -7.95
CA GLY A 486 -14.28 -17.79 -8.13
C GLY A 486 -15.38 -17.60 -7.07
N TYR A 487 -15.04 -17.20 -5.85
CA TYR A 487 -16.02 -16.84 -4.83
C TYR A 487 -16.74 -15.54 -5.19
N PHE A 488 -16.02 -14.51 -5.64
CA PHE A 488 -16.62 -13.26 -6.08
C PHE A 488 -17.47 -13.42 -7.35
N ASP A 489 -17.07 -14.28 -8.26
CA ASP A 489 -17.87 -14.64 -9.44
C ASP A 489 -19.24 -15.21 -9.08
N ARG A 490 -19.31 -16.01 -8.02
CA ARG A 490 -20.57 -16.64 -7.61
C ARG A 490 -21.44 -15.75 -6.75
N TRP A 491 -20.81 -15.01 -5.83
CA TRP A 491 -21.51 -14.36 -4.73
C TRP A 491 -21.41 -12.84 -4.75
N GLY A 492 -20.73 -12.25 -5.74
CA GLY A 492 -20.47 -10.81 -5.78
C GLY A 492 -19.65 -10.31 -4.60
N TYR A 493 -19.77 -9.03 -4.29
CA TYR A 493 -19.01 -8.35 -3.24
C TYR A 493 -19.87 -8.06 -2.02
N LYS A 494 -19.25 -8.04 -0.86
CA LYS A 494 -19.86 -7.48 0.34
C LYS A 494 -20.01 -5.97 0.16
N CYS A 495 -21.25 -5.48 0.28
CA CYS A 495 -21.60 -4.08 0.08
C CYS A 495 -21.84 -3.35 1.40
N ASN A 496 -22.65 -3.94 2.29
CA ASN A 496 -23.08 -3.34 3.57
C ASN A 496 -23.64 -1.92 3.39
N GLU A 497 -24.55 -1.74 2.44
CA GLU A 497 -25.07 -0.45 2.04
C GLU A 497 -26.61 -0.48 1.91
N VAL A 498 -27.25 0.63 2.20
CA VAL A 498 -28.69 0.80 1.98
C VAL A 498 -28.92 1.29 0.56
N LYS A 499 -29.46 0.42 -0.30
CA LYS A 499 -29.74 0.71 -1.71
C LYS A 499 -30.78 -0.24 -2.28
N ILE A 500 -31.21 -0.01 -3.51
CA ILE A 500 -32.05 -0.96 -4.25
C ILE A 500 -31.17 -2.11 -4.75
N PRO A 501 -31.50 -3.38 -4.41
CA PRO A 501 -30.72 -4.55 -4.82
C PRO A 501 -30.66 -4.73 -6.34
N ASN A 502 -29.50 -5.15 -6.84
CA ASN A 502 -29.29 -5.44 -8.26
C ASN A 502 -29.79 -6.83 -8.63
N ARG A 503 -30.53 -6.95 -9.76
CA ARG A 503 -31.03 -8.23 -10.29
C ARG A 503 -30.44 -8.63 -11.65
N ASN A 504 -29.83 -7.68 -12.38
CA ASN A 504 -29.42 -7.89 -13.77
C ASN A 504 -28.25 -6.94 -14.14
N VAL A 505 -27.07 -7.17 -13.58
CA VAL A 505 -25.90 -6.30 -13.80
C VAL A 505 -24.71 -7.07 -14.42
N ARG A 506 -24.74 -8.40 -14.42
CA ARG A 506 -23.68 -9.23 -15.00
C ARG A 506 -24.16 -9.93 -16.29
N PRO A 507 -23.24 -10.39 -17.15
CA PRO A 507 -23.59 -11.01 -18.43
C PRO A 507 -24.45 -12.28 -18.31
N HIS A 508 -24.13 -13.18 -17.39
CA HIS A 508 -24.78 -14.50 -17.28
C HIS A 508 -25.63 -14.64 -16.02
N TRP A 509 -25.14 -14.23 -14.86
CA TRP A 509 -25.88 -14.31 -13.60
C TRP A 509 -25.60 -13.11 -12.70
N THR A 510 -26.55 -12.80 -11.85
CA THR A 510 -26.44 -11.75 -10.83
C THR A 510 -26.87 -12.33 -9.49
N TYR A 511 -26.01 -12.30 -8.50
CA TYR A 511 -26.33 -12.69 -7.13
C TYR A 511 -26.68 -11.47 -6.29
N THR A 512 -27.67 -11.62 -5.41
CA THR A 512 -28.07 -10.59 -4.45
C THR A 512 -28.48 -11.23 -3.14
N ARG A 513 -28.04 -10.66 -2.02
CA ARG A 513 -28.46 -10.97 -0.66
C ARG A 513 -28.71 -9.68 0.12
N THR A 514 -29.87 -9.65 0.78
CA THR A 514 -30.30 -8.50 1.57
C THR A 514 -30.42 -8.85 3.05
N ASN A 515 -30.70 -7.86 3.86
CA ASN A 515 -31.13 -8.02 5.24
C ASN A 515 -32.31 -7.06 5.45
N ALA A 516 -33.45 -7.61 5.89
CA ALA A 516 -34.72 -6.92 5.98
C ALA A 516 -35.19 -6.34 4.60
N CYS A 517 -35.29 -7.21 3.60
CA CYS A 517 -35.80 -6.85 2.28
C CYS A 517 -37.16 -6.17 2.37
N THR A 518 -37.36 -5.15 1.56
CA THR A 518 -38.64 -4.44 1.44
C THR A 518 -39.02 -4.34 -0.02
N ILE A 519 -40.26 -4.71 -0.33
CA ILE A 519 -40.82 -4.62 -1.68
C ILE A 519 -42.12 -3.83 -1.66
N ASN A 520 -42.47 -3.27 -2.82
CA ASN A 520 -43.84 -2.79 -3.07
C ASN A 520 -44.46 -3.75 -4.07
N ALA A 521 -45.45 -4.53 -3.62
CA ALA A 521 -45.98 -5.64 -4.39
C ALA A 521 -47.51 -5.58 -4.52
N ASN A 522 -48.00 -6.10 -5.64
CA ASN A 522 -49.42 -6.36 -5.86
C ASN A 522 -49.68 -7.88 -5.82
N CYS A 523 -49.41 -8.49 -4.66
CA CYS A 523 -49.55 -9.92 -4.42
C CYS A 523 -50.07 -10.18 -2.99
N PRO A 524 -50.48 -11.43 -2.66
CA PRO A 524 -50.87 -11.80 -1.31
C PRO A 524 -49.72 -11.58 -0.32
N GLY A 525 -50.03 -11.13 0.91
CA GLY A 525 -49.01 -10.83 1.94
C GLY A 525 -48.09 -12.00 2.29
N ASP A 526 -48.62 -13.24 2.30
CA ASP A 526 -47.79 -14.45 2.51
C ASP A 526 -46.73 -14.64 1.41
N ASP A 527 -47.11 -14.32 0.15
CA ASP A 527 -46.19 -14.44 -1.00
C ASP A 527 -45.17 -13.28 -0.99
N GLU A 528 -45.58 -12.07 -0.56
CA GLU A 528 -44.71 -10.92 -0.34
C GLU A 528 -43.62 -11.23 0.71
N GLU A 529 -44.04 -11.76 1.87
CA GLU A 529 -43.12 -12.18 2.93
C GLU A 529 -42.15 -13.24 2.45
N MET A 530 -42.64 -14.21 1.64
CA MET A 530 -41.79 -15.25 1.09
C MET A 530 -40.75 -14.70 0.10
N ILE A 531 -41.13 -13.77 -0.76
CA ILE A 531 -40.21 -13.08 -1.69
C ILE A 531 -39.11 -12.36 -0.88
N CYS A 532 -39.49 -11.59 0.14
CA CYS A 532 -38.52 -10.90 1.00
C CYS A 532 -37.54 -11.89 1.66
N LYS A 533 -38.00 -13.01 2.19
CA LYS A 533 -37.16 -14.06 2.78
C LYS A 533 -36.19 -14.68 1.78
N ILE A 534 -36.63 -14.84 0.51
CA ILE A 534 -35.74 -15.36 -0.56
C ILE A 534 -34.58 -14.39 -0.82
N TYR A 535 -34.83 -13.09 -0.87
CA TYR A 535 -33.77 -12.10 -1.01
C TYR A 535 -32.84 -12.06 0.21
N ASP A 536 -33.38 -12.20 1.42
CA ASP A 536 -32.60 -12.22 2.66
C ASP A 536 -31.73 -13.49 2.78
N ASN A 537 -32.17 -14.61 2.22
CA ASN A 537 -31.37 -15.83 2.12
C ASN A 537 -30.29 -15.75 1.02
N GLY A 538 -30.49 -14.87 0.06
CA GLY A 538 -29.64 -14.71 -1.13
C GLY A 538 -30.07 -15.58 -2.31
N ILE A 539 -30.18 -14.94 -3.47
CA ILE A 539 -30.68 -15.55 -4.71
C ILE A 539 -29.79 -15.18 -5.90
N THR A 540 -29.61 -16.13 -6.82
CA THR A 540 -28.93 -15.93 -8.10
C THR A 540 -29.94 -15.84 -9.22
N PHE A 541 -29.94 -14.74 -9.97
CA PHE A 541 -30.71 -14.51 -11.17
C PHE A 541 -29.88 -14.87 -12.39
N TRP A 542 -30.35 -15.81 -13.21
CA TRP A 542 -29.71 -16.24 -14.45
C TRP A 542 -30.40 -15.59 -15.65
N LYS A 543 -29.63 -15.06 -16.60
CA LYS A 543 -30.17 -14.49 -17.83
C LYS A 543 -30.68 -15.54 -18.82
N ASN A 544 -30.04 -16.71 -18.83
CA ASN A 544 -30.40 -17.82 -19.69
C ASN A 544 -30.71 -19.06 -18.85
N GLY A 545 -31.92 -19.60 -19.01
CA GLY A 545 -32.32 -20.80 -18.28
C GLY A 545 -31.45 -22.03 -18.57
N ASP A 546 -30.91 -22.13 -19.80
CA ASP A 546 -30.06 -23.26 -20.19
C ASP A 546 -28.67 -23.23 -19.52
N GLU A 547 -28.29 -22.08 -18.96
CA GLU A 547 -27.00 -21.87 -18.31
C GLU A 547 -27.06 -22.01 -16.78
N VAL A 548 -28.22 -22.21 -16.18
CA VAL A 548 -28.41 -22.27 -14.73
C VAL A 548 -27.46 -23.29 -14.09
N GLY A 549 -26.61 -22.82 -13.17
CA GLY A 549 -25.62 -23.63 -12.48
C GLY A 549 -24.25 -23.73 -13.19
N ASN A 550 -24.11 -23.22 -14.40
CA ASN A 550 -22.84 -23.23 -15.14
C ASN A 550 -21.97 -22.02 -14.80
N TYR A 551 -21.24 -22.08 -13.70
CA TYR A 551 -20.31 -21.03 -13.26
C TYR A 551 -18.95 -21.03 -14.00
N THR A 552 -18.80 -21.82 -15.10
CA THR A 552 -17.57 -21.81 -15.90
C THR A 552 -17.53 -20.69 -16.94
N LEU A 553 -18.68 -20.06 -17.20
CA LEU A 553 -18.82 -18.93 -18.11
C LEU A 553 -18.10 -17.70 -17.56
N ASP A 554 -17.59 -16.84 -18.45
CA ASP A 554 -16.99 -15.57 -18.05
C ASP A 554 -18.09 -14.56 -17.73
N ASN A 555 -18.28 -14.28 -16.43
CA ASN A 555 -19.29 -13.36 -15.92
C ASN A 555 -18.69 -11.99 -15.52
N SER A 556 -17.49 -11.64 -16.01
CA SER A 556 -16.92 -10.30 -15.84
C SER A 556 -17.73 -9.25 -16.58
N ILE A 557 -17.67 -7.98 -16.09
CA ILE A 557 -18.32 -6.83 -16.74
C ILE A 557 -17.64 -6.51 -18.06
#